data_05e76e1b3bb2b7f1feab5c61b04f3139
#
_entry.id   05e76e1b3bb2b7f1feab5c61b04f3139
#
_cell.length_a   1.000
_cell.length_b   1.000
_cell.length_c   1.000
_cell.angle_alpha   90.00
_cell.angle_beta   90.00
_cell.angle_gamma   90.00
#
_symmetry.space_group_name_H-M   'P 1'
#
loop_
_entity.id
_entity.type
_entity.pdbx_description
1 polymer ?
#
loop_
_entity_poly.entity_id
_entity_poly.type
_entity_poly.pdbx_seq_one_letter_code
_entity_poly.pdbx_strand_id
1 'polypeptide(L)'
;MVNRASPIAQQVDGILNNLVVKFTVANGTTAATNIAISGIATTDKIVSVVKLDFTLSEGTPNTRTWEASDLTSEASVTSAGNIQLSTTDTSGEILLVMWLDITE
;
A
#
# COMPACT_ATOMS: atom_id res chain seq x y z
N MET A 1 29.30 17.96 -2.44
CA MET A 1 28.22 17.92 -3.42
C MET A 1 28.52 16.89 -4.49
N VAL A 2 27.52 16.16 -4.82
CA VAL A 2 27.67 15.18 -5.89
C VAL A 2 27.69 15.90 -7.23
N ASN A 3 28.71 15.63 -7.98
CA ASN A 3 28.79 16.15 -9.32
C ASN A 3 27.94 15.28 -10.26
N ARG A 4 27.02 15.91 -10.91
CA ARG A 4 26.18 15.22 -11.85
C ARG A 4 26.82 15.24 -13.21
N ALA A 5 27.62 14.26 -13.44
CA ALA A 5 28.40 14.20 -14.68
C ALA A 5 27.54 13.89 -15.89
N SER A 6 26.33 13.38 -15.70
CA SER A 6 25.50 12.86 -16.78
C SER A 6 24.13 13.52 -16.81
N PRO A 7 23.64 13.97 -17.97
CA PRO A 7 22.27 14.45 -18.09
C PRO A 7 21.24 13.39 -17.74
N ILE A 8 21.53 12.12 -17.99
CA ILE A 8 20.61 11.02 -17.65
C ILE A 8 20.44 10.94 -16.13
N ALA A 9 21.52 11.07 -15.37
CA ALA A 9 21.44 11.08 -13.92
C ALA A 9 20.61 12.22 -13.40
N GLN A 10 20.70 13.39 -14.02
CA GLN A 10 19.88 14.54 -13.65
C GLN A 10 18.39 14.31 -13.96
N GLN A 11 18.09 13.66 -15.06
CA GLN A 11 16.72 13.34 -15.43
C GLN A 11 16.11 12.34 -14.44
N VAL A 12 16.86 11.33 -14.04
CA VAL A 12 16.39 10.36 -13.05
C VAL A 12 16.13 11.05 -11.72
N ASP A 13 17.02 11.93 -11.29
CA ASP A 13 16.82 12.73 -10.08
C ASP A 13 15.53 13.55 -10.15
N GLY A 14 15.29 14.20 -11.27
CA GLY A 14 14.09 15.01 -11.45
C GLY A 14 12.82 14.17 -11.36
N ILE A 15 12.83 12.99 -11.98
CA ILE A 15 11.70 12.07 -11.92
C ILE A 15 11.45 11.62 -10.48
N LEU A 16 12.50 11.19 -9.78
CA LEU A 16 12.38 10.73 -8.41
C LEU A 16 11.92 11.83 -7.46
N ASN A 17 12.32 13.06 -7.71
CA ASN A 17 11.89 14.19 -6.88
C ASN A 17 10.40 14.52 -7.02
N ASN A 18 9.78 14.09 -8.11
CA ASN A 18 8.36 14.29 -8.33
C ASN A 18 7.51 13.15 -7.80
N LEU A 19 8.14 12.12 -7.25
CA LEU A 19 7.44 10.97 -6.68
C LEU A 19 7.52 11.05 -5.16
N VAL A 20 6.38 10.93 -4.53
CA VAL A 20 6.28 10.85 -3.07
C VAL A 20 5.73 9.49 -2.72
N VAL A 21 6.48 8.76 -1.90
CA VAL A 21 6.04 7.47 -1.39
C VAL A 21 5.19 7.72 -0.16
N LYS A 22 3.96 7.23 -0.18
CA LYS A 22 3.04 7.34 0.95
C LYS A 22 2.70 5.97 1.47
N PHE A 23 2.36 5.93 2.73
CA PHE A 23 2.07 4.71 3.45
C PHE A 23 0.93 4.97 4.42
N THR A 24 0.02 4.03 4.52
CA THR A 24 -1.06 4.11 5.51
C THR A 24 -1.45 2.73 5.99
N VAL A 25 -2.11 2.72 7.14
CA VAL A 25 -2.72 1.52 7.70
C VAL A 25 -4.22 1.69 7.56
N ALA A 26 -4.89 0.68 7.03
CA ALA A 26 -6.31 0.73 6.79
C ALA A 26 -6.99 -0.52 7.31
N ASN A 27 -8.28 -0.40 7.58
CA ASN A 27 -9.10 -1.56 7.93
C ASN A 27 -9.56 -2.23 6.64
N GLY A 28 -9.43 -3.55 6.61
CA GLY A 28 -9.94 -4.33 5.49
C GLY A 28 -11.46 -4.38 5.47
N THR A 29 -11.98 -4.92 4.38
CA THR A 29 -13.42 -5.09 4.19
C THR A 29 -13.67 -6.30 3.26
N THR A 30 -14.91 -6.52 2.92
CA THR A 30 -15.26 -7.59 1.99
C THR A 30 -14.66 -7.36 0.61
N ALA A 31 -14.53 -8.44 -0.17
CA ALA A 31 -13.97 -8.36 -1.52
C ALA A 31 -14.76 -7.38 -2.39
N ALA A 32 -14.06 -6.74 -3.32
CA ALA A 32 -14.62 -5.79 -4.28
C ALA A 32 -15.42 -4.65 -3.64
N THR A 33 -15.03 -4.25 -2.45
CA THR A 33 -15.65 -3.14 -1.70
C THR A 33 -14.61 -2.07 -1.45
N ASN A 34 -15.03 -0.81 -1.46
CA ASN A 34 -14.12 0.32 -1.26
C ASN A 34 -13.46 0.28 0.11
N ILE A 35 -12.16 0.47 0.11
CA ILE A 35 -11.34 0.65 1.31
C ILE A 35 -10.84 2.08 1.27
N ALA A 36 -11.15 2.84 2.31
CA ALA A 36 -10.77 4.25 2.36
C ALA A 36 -9.26 4.40 2.58
N ILE A 37 -8.60 5.06 1.65
CA ILE A 37 -7.18 5.39 1.73
C ILE A 37 -7.07 6.90 1.52
N SER A 38 -6.92 7.63 2.59
CA SER A 38 -6.90 9.09 2.52
C SER A 38 -5.75 9.58 1.64
N GLY A 39 -6.06 10.41 0.66
CA GLY A 39 -5.07 11.05 -0.17
C GLY A 39 -4.68 10.29 -1.44
N ILE A 40 -5.16 9.07 -1.63
CA ILE A 40 -4.85 8.35 -2.85
C ILE A 40 -5.71 8.86 -4.02
N ALA A 41 -5.12 8.99 -5.18
CA ALA A 41 -5.79 9.42 -6.39
C ALA A 41 -5.72 8.34 -7.46
N THR A 42 -6.60 8.42 -8.46
CA THR A 42 -6.65 7.41 -9.53
C THR A 42 -5.40 7.39 -10.39
N THR A 43 -4.63 8.49 -10.38
CA THR A 43 -3.35 8.56 -11.08
C THR A 43 -2.19 7.98 -10.29
N ASP A 44 -2.39 7.67 -9.02
CA ASP A 44 -1.35 7.13 -8.16
C ASP A 44 -1.12 5.66 -8.45
N LYS A 45 0.07 5.20 -8.09
CA LYS A 45 0.46 3.80 -8.28
C LYS A 45 0.54 3.08 -6.95
N ILE A 46 -0.21 2.02 -6.80
CA ILE A 46 -0.07 1.15 -5.64
C ILE A 46 1.24 0.38 -5.77
N VAL A 47 2.06 0.47 -4.75
CA VAL A 47 3.34 -0.24 -4.68
C VAL A 47 3.16 -1.56 -3.96
N SER A 48 2.41 -1.55 -2.86
CA SER A 48 2.29 -2.74 -2.02
C SER A 48 1.00 -2.66 -1.20
N VAL A 49 0.28 -3.77 -1.16
CA VAL A 49 -0.81 -3.97 -0.20
C VAL A 49 -0.53 -5.28 0.51
N VAL A 50 -0.34 -5.21 1.81
CA VAL A 50 -0.04 -6.37 2.63
C VAL A 50 -1.13 -6.50 3.69
N LYS A 51 -1.74 -7.67 3.72
CA LYS A 51 -2.70 -8.02 4.77
C LYS A 51 -1.93 -8.54 5.97
N LEU A 52 -2.21 -8.00 7.13
CA LEU A 52 -1.65 -8.49 8.39
C LEU A 52 -2.75 -9.24 9.14
N ASP A 53 -2.48 -10.49 9.38
CA ASP A 53 -3.36 -11.35 10.16
C ASP A 53 -2.68 -11.62 11.50
N PHE A 54 -3.37 -11.27 12.56
CA PHE A 54 -2.83 -11.41 13.90
C PHE A 54 -3.67 -12.43 14.66
N THR A 55 -3.01 -13.49 15.09
CA THR A 55 -3.64 -14.53 15.89
C THR A 55 -3.05 -14.54 17.29
N LEU A 56 -3.90 -14.45 18.28
CA LEU A 56 -3.53 -14.63 19.67
C LEU A 56 -3.96 -16.02 20.09
N SER A 57 -2.99 -16.86 20.43
CA SER A 57 -3.26 -18.19 20.96
C SER A 57 -3.21 -18.14 22.48
N GLU A 58 -4.30 -18.52 23.12
CA GLU A 58 -4.39 -18.59 24.56
C GLU A 58 -3.98 -19.99 25.02
N GLY A 59 -2.72 -20.19 25.12
CA GLY A 59 -2.19 -21.43 25.63
C GLY A 59 -1.23 -21.15 26.77
N THR A 60 -0.45 -22.13 27.10
CA THR A 60 0.62 -21.99 28.09
C THR A 60 1.92 -22.43 27.44
N PRO A 61 2.77 -21.50 27.03
CA PRO A 61 2.60 -20.03 27.07
C PRO A 61 1.66 -19.49 26.02
N ASN A 62 1.13 -18.30 26.24
CA ASN A 62 0.39 -17.59 25.23
C ASN A 62 1.32 -17.21 24.09
N THR A 63 0.84 -17.41 22.89
CA THR A 63 1.60 -17.05 21.68
C THR A 63 0.82 -16.12 20.82
N ARG A 64 1.54 -15.25 20.12
CA ARG A 64 0.98 -14.33 19.14
C ARG A 64 1.66 -14.59 17.83
N THR A 65 0.87 -14.83 16.82
CA THR A 65 1.37 -15.12 15.49
C THR A 65 0.92 -14.04 14.53
N TRP A 66 1.84 -13.53 13.76
CA TRP A 66 1.57 -12.58 12.70
C TRP A 66 1.81 -13.27 11.36
N GLU A 67 0.85 -13.13 10.49
CA GLU A 67 1.01 -13.56 9.10
C GLU A 67 0.84 -12.36 8.20
N ALA A 68 1.71 -12.25 7.21
CA ALA A 68 1.63 -11.19 6.22
C ALA A 68 1.39 -11.82 4.86
N SER A 69 0.39 -11.33 4.16
CA SER A 69 0.04 -11.80 2.83
C SER A 69 0.07 -10.63 1.86
N ASP A 70 0.76 -10.82 0.73
CA ASP A 70 0.86 -9.81 -0.30
C ASP A 70 -0.38 -9.88 -1.20
N LEU A 71 -1.15 -8.81 -1.20
CA LEU A 71 -2.35 -8.69 -2.01
C LEU A 71 -2.21 -7.62 -3.10
N THR A 72 -1.00 -7.21 -3.40
CA THR A 72 -0.74 -6.10 -4.33
C THR A 72 -1.33 -6.37 -5.71
N SER A 73 -1.26 -7.61 -6.19
CA SER A 73 -1.70 -7.95 -7.54
C SER A 73 -3.20 -7.78 -7.76
N GLU A 74 -4.01 -7.84 -6.70
CA GLU A 74 -5.45 -7.68 -6.82
C GLU A 74 -5.95 -6.29 -6.42
N ALA A 75 -5.05 -5.41 -6.01
CA ALA A 75 -5.42 -4.08 -5.55
C ALA A 75 -5.50 -3.09 -6.71
N SER A 76 -6.50 -2.25 -6.68
CA SER A 76 -6.65 -1.18 -7.67
C SER A 76 -7.23 0.06 -7.00
N VAL A 77 -6.88 1.23 -7.54
CA VAL A 77 -7.49 2.49 -7.12
C VAL A 77 -8.77 2.65 -7.91
N THR A 78 -9.89 2.53 -7.26
CA THR A 78 -11.20 2.55 -7.93
C THR A 78 -11.78 3.94 -8.05
N SER A 79 -11.44 4.82 -7.11
CA SER A 79 -11.87 6.21 -7.13
C SER A 79 -10.93 6.99 -6.20
N ALA A 80 -10.99 8.31 -6.27
CA ALA A 80 -10.19 9.14 -5.37
C ALA A 80 -10.51 8.79 -3.91
N GLY A 81 -9.48 8.48 -3.16
CA GLY A 81 -9.61 8.11 -1.74
C GLY A 81 -10.01 6.67 -1.47
N ASN A 82 -10.06 5.81 -2.48
CA ASN A 82 -10.49 4.42 -2.28
C ASN A 82 -9.68 3.45 -3.12
N ILE A 83 -9.44 2.27 -2.54
CA ILE A 83 -8.93 1.12 -3.28
C ILE A 83 -9.89 -0.05 -3.11
N GLN A 84 -9.75 -1.06 -3.95
CA GLN A 84 -10.48 -2.31 -3.80
C GLN A 84 -9.53 -3.49 -4.01
N LEU A 85 -9.82 -4.56 -3.29
CA LEU A 85 -9.20 -5.87 -3.52
C LEU A 85 -10.24 -6.74 -4.22
N SER A 86 -9.88 -7.30 -5.37
CA SER A 86 -10.87 -7.90 -6.26
C SER A 86 -11.47 -9.20 -5.72
N THR A 87 -10.72 -9.99 -4.98
CA THR A 87 -11.16 -11.35 -4.62
C THR A 87 -11.03 -11.68 -3.15
N THR A 88 -10.19 -11.00 -2.39
CA THR A 88 -9.90 -11.38 -1.01
C THR A 88 -10.76 -10.59 -0.04
N ASP A 89 -11.43 -11.29 0.85
CA ASP A 89 -12.13 -10.71 1.98
C ASP A 89 -11.12 -10.45 3.09
N THR A 90 -10.97 -9.18 3.46
CA THR A 90 -10.06 -8.77 4.52
C THR A 90 -10.80 -8.17 5.72
N SER A 91 -12.08 -8.49 5.85
CA SER A 91 -12.89 -8.02 6.96
C SER A 91 -12.26 -8.39 8.30
N GLY A 92 -12.14 -7.42 9.18
CA GLY A 92 -11.53 -7.63 10.49
C GLY A 92 -10.01 -7.70 10.48
N GLU A 93 -9.38 -7.50 9.35
CA GLU A 93 -7.92 -7.55 9.22
C GLU A 93 -7.36 -6.18 8.92
N ILE A 94 -6.07 -6.01 9.12
CA ILE A 94 -5.38 -4.75 8.91
C ILE A 94 -4.59 -4.83 7.61
N LEU A 95 -4.67 -3.76 6.82
CA LEU A 95 -3.92 -3.63 5.58
C LEU A 95 -2.85 -2.56 5.73
N LEU A 96 -1.65 -2.88 5.26
CA LEU A 96 -0.59 -1.90 5.07
C LEU A 96 -0.56 -1.55 3.59
N VAL A 97 -0.81 -0.29 3.27
CA VAL A 97 -0.90 0.17 1.89
C VAL A 97 0.19 1.20 1.63
N MET A 98 0.97 0.96 0.60
CA MET A 98 2.03 1.86 0.15
C MET A 98 1.78 2.22 -1.30
N TRP A 99 1.87 3.50 -1.62
CA TRP A 99 1.66 3.95 -2.99
C TRP A 99 2.58 5.11 -3.33
N LEU A 100 2.73 5.31 -4.63
CA LEU A 100 3.43 6.47 -5.15
C LEU A 100 2.40 7.54 -5.46
N ASP A 101 2.54 8.67 -4.80
CA ASP A 101 1.74 9.86 -5.10
C ASP A 101 2.44 10.60 -6.24
N ILE A 102 1.87 10.48 -7.42
CA ILE A 102 2.46 11.07 -8.63
C ILE A 102 1.92 12.47 -8.77
N THR A 103 2.79 13.45 -8.54
CA THR A 103 2.48 14.86 -8.76
C THR A 103 2.84 15.24 -10.17
N GLU A 104 1.94 15.93 -10.81
CA GLU A 104 2.17 16.43 -12.18
C GLU A 104 2.63 17.86 -12.20
#